data_b02e6f96acd0904ed1b0cb3570f732a6
#
_entry.id   b02e6f96acd0904ed1b0cb3570f732a6
#
_cell.length_a   1.000
_cell.length_b   1.000
_cell.length_c   1.000
_cell.angle_alpha   90.00
_cell.angle_beta   90.00
_cell.angle_gamma   90.00
#
_symmetry.space_group_name_H-M   'P 1'
#
loop_
_entity.id
_entity.type
_entity.pdbx_description
1 polymer ?
#
loop_
_entity_poly.entity_id
_entity_poly.type
_entity_poly.pdbx_seq_one_letter_code
_entity_poly.pdbx_strand_id
1 'polypeptide(L)'
;MVKNILDIDDHYIIYPKDAWGGTDLNNPDMINPWIEIQEIVNPKKVVEIGMWAGHASLVMMSVFKNLESLVSYDPSSVSKNNARQIKKYWPQHHFYQEPIWGNEKRHKDIDLIFVDGNHSGDAPFKDLRSCFEIRPRYIVVDNLEMVDVRKAVRNKYKLYDVKYDPIYWSYVNEKYSSEQKYMMRSPGIMGLFKIEDHYEQPVGTLDKKLA
;
A
#
# COMPACT_ATOMS: atom_id res chain seq x y z
N MET A 1 -7.25 -8.78 -21.90
CA MET A 1 -7.08 -10.17 -21.42
C MET A 1 -6.19 -10.06 -20.19
N VAL A 2 -6.77 -10.15 -19.01
CA VAL A 2 -6.03 -10.10 -17.74
C VAL A 2 -5.21 -11.39 -17.69
N LYS A 3 -3.87 -11.29 -17.77
CA LYS A 3 -3.03 -12.45 -17.50
C LYS A 3 -3.32 -12.90 -16.05
N ASN A 4 -3.58 -14.16 -15.87
CA ASN A 4 -3.74 -14.70 -14.53
C ASN A 4 -2.42 -14.46 -13.78
N ILE A 5 -2.50 -14.00 -12.54
CA ILE A 5 -1.31 -13.75 -11.70
C ILE A 5 -0.45 -15.02 -11.57
N LEU A 6 -1.09 -16.18 -11.64
CA LEU A 6 -0.46 -17.51 -11.64
C LEU A 6 0.38 -17.81 -12.89
N ASP A 7 0.22 -17.02 -13.96
CA ASP A 7 1.01 -17.15 -15.20
C ASP A 7 2.28 -16.31 -15.17
N ILE A 8 2.52 -15.61 -14.06
CA ILE A 8 3.75 -14.83 -13.86
C ILE A 8 4.79 -15.80 -13.31
N ASP A 9 5.76 -16.09 -14.14
CA ASP A 9 6.91 -16.89 -13.73
C ASP A 9 7.66 -16.13 -12.61
N ASP A 10 7.69 -16.67 -11.40
CA ASP A 10 8.35 -16.11 -10.22
C ASP A 10 9.83 -15.75 -10.44
N HIS A 11 10.43 -16.28 -11.51
CA HIS A 11 11.80 -15.96 -11.90
C HIS A 11 12.03 -14.52 -12.34
N TYR A 12 10.97 -13.74 -12.59
CA TYR A 12 11.12 -12.34 -13.02
C TYR A 12 11.22 -11.36 -11.87
N ILE A 13 10.82 -11.76 -10.66
CA ILE A 13 10.91 -10.90 -9.48
C ILE A 13 12.21 -11.21 -8.74
N ILE A 14 13.10 -10.23 -8.72
CA ILE A 14 14.36 -10.37 -8.00
C ILE A 14 14.10 -10.19 -6.51
N TYR A 15 14.14 -11.29 -5.77
CA TYR A 15 14.22 -11.25 -4.32
C TYR A 15 15.66 -10.99 -3.90
N PRO A 16 15.93 -10.03 -3.01
CA PRO A 16 17.18 -10.05 -2.27
C PRO A 16 17.26 -11.38 -1.52
N LYS A 17 18.44 -12.02 -1.48
CA LYS A 17 18.62 -13.33 -0.81
C LYS A 17 18.18 -13.35 0.66
N ASP A 18 18.09 -12.17 1.27
CA ASP A 18 17.68 -11.95 2.67
C ASP A 18 16.33 -11.21 2.77
N ALA A 19 15.54 -11.17 1.69
CA ALA A 19 14.27 -10.46 1.69
C ALA A 19 13.23 -11.23 2.48
N TRP A 20 12.77 -10.59 3.52
CA TRP A 20 11.70 -11.04 4.38
C TRP A 20 10.45 -10.25 4.04
N GLY A 21 9.38 -10.94 3.74
CA GLY A 21 8.07 -10.33 3.53
C GLY A 21 7.71 -10.10 2.06
N GLY A 22 6.46 -9.89 1.85
CA GLY A 22 5.81 -9.70 0.57
C GLY A 22 4.54 -10.54 0.50
N THR A 23 3.63 -10.16 -0.38
CA THR A 23 2.42 -10.94 -0.64
C THR A 23 2.80 -12.25 -1.31
N ASP A 24 2.49 -13.38 -0.68
CA ASP A 24 2.61 -14.69 -1.31
C ASP A 24 1.51 -14.83 -2.37
N LEU A 25 1.92 -14.79 -3.64
CA LEU A 25 1.01 -14.84 -4.79
C LEU A 25 0.27 -16.19 -4.91
N ASN A 26 0.75 -17.22 -4.22
CA ASN A 26 0.12 -18.54 -4.18
C ASN A 26 -0.82 -18.71 -2.97
N ASN A 27 -0.87 -17.72 -2.07
CA ASN A 27 -1.71 -17.77 -0.89
C ASN A 27 -3.02 -17.00 -1.10
N PRO A 28 -4.18 -17.69 -1.21
CA PRO A 28 -5.47 -17.04 -1.38
C PRO A 28 -5.78 -16.03 -0.27
N ASP A 29 -5.33 -16.27 0.95
CA ASP A 29 -5.60 -15.39 2.09
C ASP A 29 -4.90 -14.03 1.94
N MET A 30 -3.82 -13.96 1.14
CA MET A 30 -3.15 -12.70 0.80
C MET A 30 -3.76 -11.99 -0.42
N ILE A 31 -4.52 -12.70 -1.24
CA ILE A 31 -5.16 -12.17 -2.44
C ILE A 31 -6.60 -11.74 -2.17
N ASN A 32 -7.33 -12.50 -1.35
CA ASN A 32 -8.74 -12.25 -1.04
C ASN A 32 -9.04 -10.82 -0.56
N PRO A 33 -8.21 -10.20 0.30
CA PRO A 33 -8.41 -8.80 0.69
C PRO A 33 -8.46 -7.83 -0.49
N TRP A 34 -7.63 -8.06 -1.50
CA TRP A 34 -7.60 -7.23 -2.70
C TRP A 34 -8.84 -7.42 -3.57
N ILE A 35 -9.38 -8.65 -3.61
CA ILE A 35 -10.65 -8.95 -4.30
C ILE A 35 -11.79 -8.19 -3.63
N GLU A 36 -11.84 -8.18 -2.30
CA GLU A 36 -12.86 -7.43 -1.56
C GLU A 36 -12.69 -5.92 -1.71
N ILE A 37 -11.45 -5.41 -1.70
CA ILE A 37 -11.17 -4.01 -2.01
C ILE A 37 -11.62 -3.66 -3.43
N GLN A 38 -11.42 -4.56 -4.41
CA GLN A 38 -11.94 -4.37 -5.76
C GLN A 38 -13.46 -4.22 -5.77
N GLU A 39 -14.18 -5.03 -5.01
CA GLU A 39 -15.64 -4.98 -4.94
C GLU A 39 -16.16 -3.69 -4.27
N ILE A 40 -15.46 -3.22 -3.23
CA ILE A 40 -15.85 -2.03 -2.48
C ILE A 40 -15.47 -0.74 -3.24
N VAL A 41 -14.26 -0.68 -3.77
CA VAL A 41 -13.65 0.55 -4.31
C VAL A 41 -13.74 0.64 -5.82
N ASN A 42 -13.52 -0.49 -6.51
CA ASN A 42 -13.39 -0.58 -7.98
C ASN A 42 -12.45 0.50 -8.56
N PRO A 43 -11.18 0.51 -8.13
CA PRO A 43 -10.28 1.63 -8.41
C PRO A 43 -9.80 1.64 -9.86
N LYS A 44 -9.64 2.86 -10.41
CA LYS A 44 -9.05 3.12 -11.73
C LYS A 44 -7.64 3.67 -11.62
N LYS A 45 -7.42 4.59 -10.68
CA LYS A 45 -6.13 5.23 -10.43
C LYS A 45 -5.66 4.92 -9.03
N VAL A 46 -4.52 4.24 -8.95
CA VAL A 46 -3.96 3.79 -7.68
C VAL A 46 -2.55 4.35 -7.50
N VAL A 47 -2.24 4.77 -6.28
CA VAL A 47 -0.88 5.08 -5.84
C VAL A 47 -0.47 4.07 -4.79
N GLU A 48 0.75 3.55 -4.90
CA GLU A 48 1.37 2.63 -3.95
C GLU A 48 2.59 3.31 -3.32
N ILE A 49 2.66 3.27 -2.00
CA ILE A 49 3.78 3.76 -1.20
C ILE A 49 4.48 2.56 -0.58
N GLY A 50 5.71 2.28 -1.02
CA GLY A 50 6.43 1.06 -0.68
C GLY A 50 6.09 -0.08 -1.64
N MET A 51 6.90 -0.23 -2.69
CA MET A 51 6.71 -1.28 -3.68
C MET A 51 7.48 -2.55 -3.32
N TRP A 52 8.69 -2.40 -2.74
CA TRP A 52 9.61 -3.48 -2.42
C TRP A 52 9.83 -4.43 -3.61
N ALA A 53 9.48 -5.72 -3.44
CA ALA A 53 9.58 -6.72 -4.51
C ALA A 53 8.48 -6.58 -5.57
N GLY A 54 7.40 -5.82 -5.32
CA GLY A 54 6.33 -5.55 -6.27
C GLY A 54 5.20 -6.58 -6.26
N HIS A 55 5.09 -7.41 -5.22
CA HIS A 55 4.02 -8.41 -5.13
C HIS A 55 2.65 -7.77 -5.01
N ALA A 56 2.50 -6.77 -4.14
CA ALA A 56 1.24 -6.05 -4.00
C ALA A 56 0.87 -5.35 -5.32
N SER A 57 1.86 -4.75 -6.02
CA SER A 57 1.65 -4.19 -7.36
C SER A 57 1.08 -5.24 -8.33
N LEU A 58 1.65 -6.45 -8.35
CA LEU A 58 1.18 -7.54 -9.22
C LEU A 58 -0.23 -7.97 -8.88
N VAL A 59 -0.56 -8.10 -7.58
CA VAL A 59 -1.92 -8.45 -7.14
C VAL A 59 -2.90 -7.38 -7.55
N MET A 60 -2.62 -6.11 -7.26
CA MET A 60 -3.49 -4.99 -7.65
C MET A 60 -3.75 -4.96 -9.15
N MET A 61 -2.71 -5.09 -9.98
CA MET A 61 -2.85 -5.10 -11.44
C MET A 61 -3.60 -6.31 -11.98
N SER A 62 -3.62 -7.43 -11.25
CA SER A 62 -4.35 -8.63 -11.66
C SER A 62 -5.80 -8.62 -11.20
N VAL A 63 -6.07 -8.05 -10.03
CA VAL A 63 -7.38 -8.09 -9.37
C VAL A 63 -8.25 -6.89 -9.76
N PHE A 64 -7.66 -5.70 -9.90
CA PHE A 64 -8.42 -4.48 -10.18
C PHE A 64 -8.83 -4.40 -11.65
N LYS A 65 -10.08 -4.75 -11.91
CA LYS A 65 -10.63 -4.95 -13.26
C LYS A 65 -10.61 -3.71 -14.14
N ASN A 66 -10.75 -2.52 -13.53
CA ASN A 66 -10.85 -1.23 -14.23
C ASN A 66 -9.60 -0.37 -14.03
N LEU A 67 -8.48 -0.95 -13.62
CA LEU A 67 -7.24 -0.23 -13.35
C LEU A 67 -6.67 0.41 -14.62
N GLU A 68 -6.65 1.74 -14.63
CA GLU A 68 -6.10 2.56 -15.72
C GLU A 68 -4.62 2.91 -15.47
N SER A 69 -4.25 3.13 -14.19
CA SER A 69 -2.88 3.41 -13.81
C SER A 69 -2.57 2.96 -12.38
N LEU A 70 -1.36 2.43 -12.20
CA LEU A 70 -0.73 2.19 -10.89
C LEU A 70 0.59 2.95 -10.85
N VAL A 71 0.74 3.82 -9.86
CA VAL A 71 1.96 4.60 -9.63
C VAL A 71 2.57 4.16 -8.31
N SER A 72 3.78 3.60 -8.35
CA SER A 72 4.48 3.12 -7.16
C SER A 72 5.68 4.01 -6.81
N TYR A 73 5.84 4.30 -5.54
CA TYR A 73 6.95 5.04 -4.95
C TYR A 73 7.76 4.16 -4.01
N ASP A 74 9.06 4.06 -4.26
CA ASP A 74 9.98 3.34 -3.38
C ASP A 74 11.42 3.77 -3.63
N PRO A 75 12.19 4.22 -2.62
CA PRO A 75 13.58 4.63 -2.79
C PRO A 75 14.54 3.46 -3.06
N SER A 76 14.11 2.20 -2.90
CA SER A 76 14.93 1.02 -3.05
C SER A 76 15.37 0.76 -4.49
N SER A 77 16.61 0.37 -4.68
CA SER A 77 17.13 -0.08 -5.98
C SER A 77 16.55 -1.44 -6.40
N VAL A 78 16.14 -2.27 -5.44
CA VAL A 78 15.44 -3.54 -5.69
C VAL A 78 14.12 -3.27 -6.38
N SER A 79 13.33 -2.37 -5.83
CA SER A 79 12.03 -1.95 -6.39
C SER A 79 12.16 -1.44 -7.81
N LYS A 80 13.22 -0.66 -8.11
CA LYS A 80 13.48 -0.18 -9.48
C LYS A 80 13.66 -1.30 -10.50
N ASN A 81 14.38 -2.36 -10.13
CA ASN A 81 14.63 -3.47 -11.04
C ASN A 81 13.34 -4.26 -11.28
N ASN A 82 12.57 -4.52 -10.23
CA ASN A 82 11.30 -5.22 -10.30
C ASN A 82 10.24 -4.41 -11.09
N ALA A 83 10.17 -3.10 -10.86
CA ALA A 83 9.28 -2.21 -11.62
C ALA A 83 9.54 -2.26 -13.13
N ARG A 84 10.80 -2.34 -13.55
CA ARG A 84 11.15 -2.51 -14.98
C ARG A 84 10.63 -3.82 -15.56
N GLN A 85 10.65 -4.90 -14.79
CA GLN A 85 10.10 -6.19 -15.22
C GLN A 85 8.58 -6.12 -15.29
N ILE A 86 7.93 -5.61 -14.24
CA ILE A 86 6.48 -5.44 -14.18
C ILE A 86 5.97 -4.62 -15.36
N LYS A 87 6.62 -3.51 -15.68
CA LYS A 87 6.22 -2.62 -16.79
C LYS A 87 6.19 -3.29 -18.15
N LYS A 88 6.94 -4.35 -18.38
CA LYS A 88 6.90 -5.13 -19.65
C LYS A 88 5.54 -5.81 -19.85
N TYR A 89 4.87 -6.18 -18.78
CA TYR A 89 3.59 -6.88 -18.79
C TYR A 89 2.41 -5.92 -18.60
N TRP A 90 2.64 -4.86 -17.79
CA TRP A 90 1.64 -3.82 -17.48
C TRP A 90 2.20 -2.42 -17.80
N PRO A 91 2.06 -1.96 -19.05
CA PRO A 91 2.56 -0.64 -19.46
C PRO A 91 1.98 0.54 -18.67
N GLN A 92 0.80 0.36 -18.06
CA GLN A 92 0.14 1.33 -17.18
C GLN A 92 0.79 1.44 -15.79
N HIS A 93 1.77 0.60 -15.46
CA HIS A 93 2.57 0.74 -14.25
C HIS A 93 3.63 1.82 -14.41
N HIS A 94 3.68 2.75 -13.46
CA HIS A 94 4.68 3.80 -13.37
C HIS A 94 5.41 3.70 -12.04
N PHE A 95 6.72 3.85 -12.05
CA PHE A 95 7.55 3.73 -10.87
C PHE A 95 8.46 4.95 -10.69
N TYR A 96 8.50 5.49 -9.48
CA TYR A 96 9.41 6.53 -9.05
C TYR A 96 10.34 6.01 -7.96
N GLN A 97 11.67 6.04 -8.21
CA GLN A 97 12.68 5.63 -7.23
C GLN A 97 12.94 6.77 -6.23
N GLU A 98 11.92 7.18 -5.54
CA GLU A 98 11.95 8.26 -4.55
C GLU A 98 10.78 8.08 -3.57
N PRO A 99 10.79 8.72 -2.40
CA PRO A 99 9.60 8.75 -1.56
C PRO A 99 8.51 9.61 -2.20
N ILE A 100 7.26 9.38 -1.79
CA ILE A 100 6.13 10.20 -2.28
C ILE A 100 6.18 11.65 -1.76
N TRP A 101 6.86 11.87 -0.65
CA TRP A 101 6.91 13.17 0.02
C TRP A 101 7.48 14.26 -0.89
N GLY A 102 6.72 15.34 -1.05
CA GLY A 102 7.04 16.44 -1.97
C GLY A 102 6.59 16.22 -3.41
N ASN A 103 5.97 15.06 -3.71
CA ASN A 103 5.49 14.70 -5.03
C ASN A 103 3.95 14.68 -5.14
N GLU A 104 3.24 15.07 -4.08
CA GLU A 104 1.79 14.96 -3.93
C GLU A 104 1.04 15.66 -5.05
N LYS A 105 1.56 16.80 -5.54
CA LYS A 105 0.94 17.60 -6.61
C LYS A 105 0.91 16.89 -7.98
N ARG A 106 1.66 15.80 -8.15
CA ARG A 106 1.62 14.96 -9.37
C ARG A 106 0.33 14.15 -9.48
N HIS A 107 -0.40 14.02 -8.37
CA HIS A 107 -1.55 13.13 -8.26
C HIS A 107 -2.84 13.92 -8.17
N LYS A 108 -3.80 13.55 -9.03
CA LYS A 108 -5.16 14.11 -9.02
C LYS A 108 -6.17 13.00 -9.27
N ASP A 109 -7.31 13.13 -8.61
CA ASP A 109 -8.44 12.20 -8.79
C ASP A 109 -8.02 10.74 -8.56
N ILE A 110 -7.31 10.50 -7.45
CA ILE A 110 -6.85 9.17 -7.05
C ILE A 110 -7.99 8.44 -6.34
N ASP A 111 -8.30 7.22 -6.79
CA ASP A 111 -9.32 6.39 -6.17
C ASP A 111 -8.81 5.72 -4.91
N LEU A 112 -7.57 5.22 -4.92
CA LEU A 112 -6.99 4.44 -3.85
C LEU A 112 -5.50 4.77 -3.66
N ILE A 113 -5.08 4.94 -2.40
CA ILE A 113 -3.66 4.90 -2.03
C ILE A 113 -3.43 3.68 -1.14
N PHE A 114 -2.46 2.86 -1.51
CA PHE A 114 -1.94 1.76 -0.69
C PHE A 114 -0.67 2.21 0.03
N VAL A 115 -0.65 2.10 1.36
CA VAL A 115 0.46 2.53 2.22
C VAL A 115 1.10 1.30 2.85
N ASP A 116 2.27 0.93 2.34
CA ASP A 116 3.10 -0.19 2.79
C ASP A 116 4.59 0.20 2.71
N GLY A 117 4.90 1.42 3.14
CA GLY A 117 6.26 1.97 3.13
C GLY A 117 7.11 1.53 4.32
N ASN A 118 8.03 2.38 4.76
CA ASN A 118 8.80 2.12 5.97
C ASN A 118 7.93 2.27 7.22
N HIS A 119 7.81 1.20 8.00
CA HIS A 119 6.93 1.10 9.16
C HIS A 119 7.53 1.67 10.45
N SER A 120 8.70 2.31 10.39
CA SER A 120 9.45 2.74 11.58
C SER A 120 9.65 4.25 11.65
N GLY A 121 9.70 4.77 12.86
CA GLY A 121 9.99 6.17 13.15
C GLY A 121 8.89 7.10 12.64
N ASP A 122 9.30 8.13 11.92
CA ASP A 122 8.38 9.15 11.38
C ASP A 122 7.88 8.86 9.95
N ALA A 123 8.38 7.79 9.32
CA ALA A 123 8.00 7.44 7.95
C ALA A 123 6.50 7.22 7.78
N PRO A 124 5.79 6.44 8.64
CA PRO A 124 4.34 6.27 8.51
C PRO A 124 3.56 7.59 8.61
N PHE A 125 4.06 8.54 9.43
CA PHE A 125 3.43 9.86 9.53
C PHE A 125 3.59 10.69 8.26
N LYS A 126 4.76 10.60 7.60
CA LYS A 126 5.01 11.29 6.34
C LYS A 126 4.19 10.70 5.20
N ASP A 127 4.13 9.37 5.13
CA ASP A 127 3.35 8.66 4.11
C ASP A 127 1.87 9.02 4.21
N LEU A 128 1.27 8.93 5.39
CA LEU A 128 -0.13 9.31 5.61
C LEU A 128 -0.37 10.80 5.38
N ARG A 129 0.59 11.67 5.73
CA ARG A 129 0.48 13.08 5.41
C ARG A 129 0.35 13.30 3.90
N SER A 130 1.20 12.65 3.11
CA SER A 130 1.11 12.72 1.64
C SER A 130 -0.23 12.21 1.14
N CYS A 131 -0.78 11.13 1.71
CA CYS A 131 -2.11 10.65 1.39
C CYS A 131 -3.17 11.76 1.60
N PHE A 132 -3.14 12.45 2.74
CA PHE A 132 -4.11 13.51 3.03
C PHE A 132 -3.92 14.76 2.15
N GLU A 133 -2.71 15.05 1.71
CA GLU A 133 -2.44 16.13 0.75
C GLU A 133 -2.96 15.80 -0.66
N ILE A 134 -2.88 14.52 -1.07
CA ILE A 134 -3.40 14.01 -2.36
C ILE A 134 -4.93 13.93 -2.35
N ARG A 135 -5.55 13.61 -1.21
CA ARG A 135 -6.99 13.43 -1.03
C ARG A 135 -7.58 12.33 -1.93
N PRO A 136 -7.15 11.08 -1.78
CA PRO A 136 -7.77 9.97 -2.49
C PRO A 136 -9.18 9.70 -1.95
N ARG A 137 -9.97 8.93 -2.69
CA ARG A 137 -11.28 8.46 -2.18
C ARG A 137 -11.13 7.45 -1.05
N TYR A 138 -10.09 6.60 -1.13
CA TYR A 138 -9.80 5.56 -0.14
C TYR A 138 -8.31 5.46 0.14
N ILE A 139 -7.99 5.03 1.35
CA ILE A 139 -6.63 4.67 1.77
C ILE A 139 -6.65 3.24 2.32
N VAL A 140 -5.75 2.40 1.84
CA VAL A 140 -5.42 1.12 2.47
C VAL A 140 -4.12 1.29 3.23
N VAL A 141 -4.09 0.90 4.48
CA VAL A 141 -2.88 0.93 5.31
C VAL A 141 -2.56 -0.49 5.73
N ASP A 142 -1.36 -0.96 5.42
CA ASP A 142 -0.84 -2.26 5.86
C ASP A 142 -0.09 -2.16 7.17
N ASN A 143 0.13 -3.30 7.81
CA ASN A 143 0.89 -3.45 9.07
C ASN A 143 0.37 -2.58 10.23
N LEU A 144 -0.94 -2.48 10.38
CA LEU A 144 -1.58 -1.74 11.48
C LEU A 144 -1.24 -2.28 12.88
N GLU A 145 -0.72 -3.51 12.97
CA GLU A 145 -0.16 -4.07 14.20
C GLU A 145 1.17 -3.41 14.62
N MET A 146 1.88 -2.79 13.68
CA MET A 146 3.15 -2.12 13.99
C MET A 146 2.93 -0.81 14.74
N VAL A 147 3.73 -0.61 15.78
CA VAL A 147 3.50 0.48 16.77
C VAL A 147 3.49 1.85 16.12
N ASP A 148 4.45 2.16 15.23
CA ASP A 148 4.56 3.49 14.66
C ASP A 148 3.51 3.73 13.56
N VAL A 149 3.14 2.71 12.79
CA VAL A 149 2.00 2.76 11.86
C VAL A 149 0.71 3.05 12.63
N ARG A 150 0.43 2.29 13.69
CA ARG A 150 -0.76 2.49 14.52
C ARG A 150 -0.80 3.86 15.19
N LYS A 151 0.34 4.39 15.65
CA LYS A 151 0.44 5.75 16.19
C LYS A 151 0.12 6.80 15.12
N ALA A 152 0.65 6.64 13.91
CA ALA A 152 0.38 7.54 12.80
C ALA A 152 -1.11 7.60 12.49
N VAL A 153 -1.75 6.44 12.35
CA VAL A 153 -3.17 6.32 12.02
C VAL A 153 -4.07 6.85 13.14
N ARG A 154 -3.82 6.47 14.40
CA ARG A 154 -4.69 6.83 15.53
C ARG A 154 -4.48 8.25 16.03
N ASN A 155 -3.22 8.64 16.26
CA ASN A 155 -2.92 9.83 17.03
C ASN A 155 -2.87 11.09 16.18
N LYS A 156 -2.35 11.00 14.96
CA LYS A 156 -2.14 12.19 14.12
C LYS A 156 -3.25 12.39 13.10
N TYR A 157 -3.70 11.32 12.48
CA TYR A 157 -4.67 11.39 11.38
C TYR A 157 -6.07 10.92 11.77
N LYS A 158 -6.25 10.43 13.00
CA LYS A 158 -7.54 10.01 13.56
C LYS A 158 -8.32 9.04 12.69
N LEU A 159 -7.62 8.18 11.92
CA LEU A 159 -8.27 7.19 11.06
C LEU A 159 -9.05 6.13 11.86
N TYR A 160 -8.84 6.06 13.17
CA TYR A 160 -9.55 5.18 14.11
C TYR A 160 -10.60 5.91 14.96
N ASP A 161 -11.02 7.10 14.62
CA ASP A 161 -12.19 7.68 15.23
C ASP A 161 -13.48 7.21 14.53
N VAL A 162 -14.62 7.57 15.07
CA VAL A 162 -15.95 7.14 14.55
C VAL A 162 -16.15 7.49 13.07
N LYS A 163 -15.48 8.53 12.59
CA LYS A 163 -15.59 9.00 11.21
C LYS A 163 -14.71 8.23 10.24
N TYR A 164 -13.57 7.72 10.73
CA TYR A 164 -12.54 7.07 9.90
C TYR A 164 -12.27 5.63 10.32
N ASP A 165 -13.21 4.97 10.97
CA ASP A 165 -13.09 3.54 11.23
C ASP A 165 -12.96 2.80 9.90
N PRO A 166 -12.11 1.77 9.85
CA PRO A 166 -11.98 0.97 8.64
C PRO A 166 -13.31 0.36 8.24
N ILE A 167 -13.68 0.54 6.98
CA ILE A 167 -14.87 -0.12 6.41
C ILE A 167 -14.61 -1.59 6.08
N TYR A 168 -13.34 -1.98 6.06
CA TYR A 168 -12.89 -3.34 5.83
C TYR A 168 -11.60 -3.61 6.58
N TRP A 169 -11.51 -4.77 7.25
CA TRP A 169 -10.32 -5.26 7.91
C TRP A 169 -9.91 -6.60 7.30
N SER A 170 -8.63 -6.76 7.00
CA SER A 170 -8.04 -8.04 6.63
C SER A 170 -6.96 -8.43 7.62
N TYR A 171 -6.99 -9.69 8.02
CA TYR A 171 -5.95 -10.31 8.82
C TYR A 171 -5.23 -11.32 7.95
N VAL A 172 -3.97 -11.11 7.67
CA VAL A 172 -3.11 -12.12 7.06
C VAL A 172 -2.91 -13.24 8.06
N ASN A 173 -3.30 -14.42 7.66
CA ASN A 173 -3.88 -15.44 8.49
C ASN A 173 -2.94 -16.19 9.45
N GLU A 174 -3.55 -16.74 10.48
CA GLU A 174 -3.01 -17.66 11.49
C GLU A 174 -2.59 -19.04 10.93
N LYS A 175 -2.83 -19.34 9.64
CA LYS A 175 -2.57 -20.64 9.02
C LYS A 175 -1.11 -20.99 8.78
N TYR A 176 -0.20 -20.05 8.92
CA TYR A 176 1.21 -20.32 8.73
C TYR A 176 1.77 -21.20 9.86
N SER A 177 2.67 -22.12 9.49
CA SER A 177 3.41 -22.91 10.48
C SER A 177 4.13 -22.00 11.48
N SER A 178 4.45 -22.52 12.67
CA SER A 178 5.18 -21.75 13.70
C SER A 178 6.50 -21.17 13.19
N GLU A 179 7.16 -21.86 12.27
CA GLU A 179 8.37 -21.38 11.61
C GLU A 179 8.08 -20.25 10.63
N GLN A 180 7.03 -20.36 9.82
CA GLN A 180 6.58 -19.30 8.92
C GLN A 180 6.10 -18.06 9.69
N LYS A 181 5.39 -18.25 10.81
CA LYS A 181 5.00 -17.14 11.71
C LYS A 181 6.22 -16.42 12.29
N TYR A 182 7.26 -17.16 12.63
CA TYR A 182 8.52 -16.57 13.11
C TYR A 182 9.23 -15.79 12.00
N MET A 183 9.17 -16.29 10.78
CA MET A 183 9.75 -15.65 9.60
C MET A 183 8.95 -14.42 9.15
N MET A 184 7.64 -14.42 9.27
CA MET A 184 6.76 -13.29 8.89
C MET A 184 6.58 -12.25 10.01
N ARG A 185 7.17 -12.42 11.16
CA ARG A 185 7.20 -11.55 12.35
C ARG A 185 5.85 -11.06 12.90
N SER A 186 4.74 -11.30 12.26
CA SER A 186 3.35 -11.02 12.70
C SER A 186 2.38 -11.18 11.54
N PRO A 187 1.15 -11.63 11.72
CA PRO A 187 0.15 -11.49 10.68
C PRO A 187 -0.08 -10.01 10.44
N GLY A 188 0.13 -9.53 9.21
CA GLY A 188 -0.15 -8.16 8.83
C GLY A 188 -1.64 -7.86 8.99
N ILE A 189 -1.98 -6.72 9.57
CA ILE A 189 -3.35 -6.23 9.65
C ILE A 189 -3.48 -5.10 8.65
N MET A 190 -4.39 -5.25 7.71
CA MET A 190 -4.67 -4.27 6.69
C MET A 190 -6.04 -3.64 6.92
N GLY A 191 -6.14 -2.32 6.86
CA GLY A 191 -7.39 -1.59 6.99
C GLY A 191 -7.67 -0.71 5.79
N LEU A 192 -8.94 -0.73 5.32
CA LEU A 192 -9.44 0.16 4.27
C LEU A 192 -10.24 1.30 4.89
N PHE A 193 -9.83 2.52 4.62
CA PHE A 193 -10.45 3.75 5.13
C PHE A 193 -11.02 4.56 3.96
N LYS A 194 -12.27 5.00 4.09
CA LYS A 194 -12.89 5.94 3.17
C LYS A 194 -12.58 7.37 3.63
N ILE A 195 -12.10 8.19 2.72
CA ILE A 195 -11.87 9.61 2.99
C ILE A 195 -13.11 10.38 2.55
N GLU A 196 -13.76 11.07 3.50
CA GLU A 196 -14.96 11.86 3.20
C GLU A 196 -14.60 13.23 2.62
N ASP A 197 -15.47 13.74 1.74
CA ASP A 197 -15.28 14.99 1.00
C ASP A 197 -15.19 16.25 1.90
N HIS A 198 -15.64 16.15 3.15
CA HIS A 198 -15.69 17.27 4.10
C HIS A 198 -14.55 17.26 5.14
N TYR A 199 -13.43 16.63 4.83
CA TYR A 199 -12.27 16.72 5.69
C TYR A 199 -11.71 18.15 5.63
N GLU A 200 -12.20 19.01 6.54
CA GLU A 200 -11.47 20.21 6.90
C GLU A 200 -10.16 19.75 7.54
N GLN A 201 -9.03 20.06 6.89
CA GLN A 201 -7.75 19.82 7.54
C GLN A 201 -7.85 20.41 8.95
N PRO A 202 -7.43 19.68 9.99
CA PRO A 202 -7.24 20.32 11.27
C PRO A 202 -6.30 21.50 11.00
N VAL A 203 -6.82 22.71 11.14
CA VAL A 203 -6.06 23.96 11.14
C VAL A 203 -5.22 23.95 12.42
N GLY A 204 -4.37 22.95 12.52
CA GLY A 204 -3.33 22.84 13.50
C GLY A 204 -2.12 23.43 12.84
N THR A 205 -1.81 24.66 13.19
CA THR A 205 -0.49 25.24 13.11
C THR A 205 0.54 24.12 13.27
N LEU A 206 1.09 23.70 12.12
CA LEU A 206 2.31 22.90 12.11
C LEU A 206 3.32 23.68 12.92
N ASP A 207 3.59 23.20 14.13
CA ASP A 207 4.63 23.74 14.97
C ASP A 207 5.89 23.86 14.11
N LYS A 208 6.33 25.10 13.89
CA LYS A 208 7.60 25.47 13.27
C LYS A 208 8.83 24.96 14.04
N LYS A 209 8.67 23.97 14.89
CA LYS A 209 9.69 23.39 15.77
C LYS A 209 10.31 22.09 15.29
N LEU A 210 10.06 21.69 14.03
CA LEU A 210 10.76 20.56 13.41
C LEU A 210 11.42 21.01 12.09
N ALA A 211 12.06 22.16 12.14
CA ALA A 211 13.07 22.56 11.16
C ALA A 211 14.46 22.26 11.73
#